data_b998ef57a0670b8e834eb761c0481eef
#
_entry.id   b998ef57a0670b8e834eb761c0481eef
#
_cell.length_a   1.000
_cell.length_b   1.000
_cell.length_c   1.000
_cell.angle_alpha   90.00
_cell.angle_beta   90.00
_cell.angle_gamma   90.00
#
_symmetry.space_group_name_H-M   'P 1'
#
loop_
_entity.id
_entity.type
_entity.pdbx_description
1 polymer ?
#
loop_
_entity_poly.entity_id
_entity_poly.type
_entity_poly.pdbx_seq_one_letter_code
_entity_poly.pdbx_strand_id
1 'polypeptide(L)'
;MKKTFFYLLISHLCFISCNQKYDFKKPNIIYVLADDLGYGDIKVFNTSGKINTPNIDQLASEGMIFTDAHSSSSVCTPTRYGILTGRYNWRSKLKKAVLNGTSKALISKKRTTIASLLKNNGYNTGFIGKWHLGWNWSLRDSTYYEDRVKLEKIDFTNNITHGPNDLGFDYSYGHSGSLDMPPYVYVENEKITGKINRIIEDKGEYSWFRKGPTAEDFIHDQVTPHFFKKAHEFIKEKHEENQPFFLYLPLPSPHTPILPIEGWIGKSGLNEYADFVMQIDHHVGELNDLIEELNISENTMIVFTSDNGCSPKANFKLLAEKDHYPSGPYRGFKAGIFEGAHRVPFIIKWPKKIIPGSVSEKTICTTDFMGTIADILNVELDDDEGVDSFSMLPLFSKESEVNYRRKFTIHHSINGSFAIRKGDFKFIFTNDSGGWSYPRPWSKDGEGLPKFQLYNLKTDPGETKNLYGNFPEIESNLIDLFKKAITNGRTTVGNIQKNDLNFPSKEEWNPLLIFK
;
A
#
# COMPACT_ATOMS: atom_id res chain seq x y z
N MET A 1 -24.51 -43.37 -72.90
CA MET A 1 -24.75 -43.07 -71.47
C MET A 1 -23.39 -42.95 -70.76
N LYS A 2 -22.88 -41.72 -70.57
CA LYS A 2 -21.64 -41.42 -69.83
C LYS A 2 -22.03 -40.84 -68.48
N LYS A 3 -21.68 -41.53 -67.39
CA LYS A 3 -21.83 -41.02 -66.02
C LYS A 3 -20.60 -40.25 -65.64
N THR A 4 -20.75 -38.94 -65.41
CA THR A 4 -19.69 -38.06 -64.90
C THR A 4 -19.76 -38.10 -63.39
N PHE A 5 -18.66 -38.52 -62.71
CA PHE A 5 -18.48 -38.46 -61.26
C PHE A 5 -17.89 -37.11 -60.90
N PHE A 6 -18.59 -36.34 -60.06
CA PHE A 6 -18.12 -35.09 -59.48
C PHE A 6 -17.45 -35.38 -58.13
N TYR A 7 -16.12 -35.23 -58.06
CA TYR A 7 -15.38 -35.27 -56.79
C TYR A 7 -15.44 -33.91 -56.09
N LEU A 8 -16.13 -33.87 -54.94
CA LEU A 8 -16.14 -32.70 -54.04
C LEU A 8 -14.88 -32.74 -53.18
N LEU A 9 -13.92 -31.86 -53.46
CA LEU A 9 -12.72 -31.68 -52.65
C LEU A 9 -13.07 -30.78 -51.46
N ILE A 10 -13.28 -31.37 -50.27
CA ILE A 10 -13.44 -30.61 -49.00
C ILE A 10 -12.05 -30.26 -48.53
N SER A 11 -11.61 -29.02 -48.74
CA SER A 11 -10.41 -28.48 -48.15
C SER A 11 -10.64 -28.18 -46.67
N HIS A 12 -10.05 -28.97 -45.77
CA HIS A 12 -9.97 -28.67 -44.36
C HIS A 12 -8.96 -27.53 -44.16
N LEU A 13 -9.47 -26.32 -43.99
CA LEU A 13 -8.70 -25.21 -43.44
C LEU A 13 -8.49 -25.48 -41.94
N CYS A 14 -7.35 -26.04 -41.59
CA CYS A 14 -6.87 -26.05 -40.22
C CYS A 14 -6.53 -24.61 -39.84
N PHE A 15 -7.40 -23.96 -39.06
CA PHE A 15 -7.06 -22.75 -38.32
C PHE A 15 -6.01 -23.15 -37.27
N ILE A 16 -4.73 -23.04 -37.62
CA ILE A 16 -3.65 -23.05 -36.64
C ILE A 16 -3.81 -21.72 -35.89
N SER A 17 -4.50 -21.78 -34.74
CA SER A 17 -4.46 -20.71 -33.76
C SER A 17 -3.03 -20.63 -33.25
N CYS A 18 -2.27 -19.72 -33.85
CA CYS A 18 -0.94 -19.36 -33.38
C CYS A 18 -1.12 -18.60 -32.07
N ASN A 19 -1.22 -19.34 -30.96
CA ASN A 19 -0.97 -18.77 -29.65
C ASN A 19 0.51 -18.36 -29.66
N GLN A 20 0.80 -17.16 -30.13
CA GLN A 20 2.07 -16.51 -29.84
C GLN A 20 2.13 -16.36 -28.32
N LYS A 21 2.74 -17.33 -27.64
CA LYS A 21 3.30 -17.12 -26.30
C LYS A 21 4.37 -16.05 -26.49
N TYR A 22 3.98 -14.82 -26.18
CA TYR A 22 4.97 -13.77 -26.01
C TYR A 22 5.85 -14.21 -24.84
N ASP A 23 7.02 -14.71 -25.15
CA ASP A 23 8.06 -15.03 -24.18
C ASP A 23 8.65 -13.70 -23.69
N PHE A 24 7.86 -13.00 -22.85
CA PHE A 24 8.33 -11.78 -22.23
C PHE A 24 9.32 -12.17 -21.14
N LYS A 25 10.58 -11.75 -21.30
CA LYS A 25 11.53 -11.80 -20.20
C LYS A 25 10.83 -11.16 -18.98
N LYS A 26 10.71 -11.91 -17.89
CA LYS A 26 10.07 -11.45 -16.65
C LYS A 26 10.68 -10.11 -16.21
N PRO A 27 9.89 -9.06 -15.92
CA PRO A 27 10.44 -7.78 -15.53
C PRO A 27 11.06 -7.84 -14.13
N ASN A 28 12.07 -7.03 -13.87
CA ASN A 28 12.38 -6.67 -12.50
C ASN A 28 11.25 -5.80 -11.93
N ILE A 29 11.00 -5.89 -10.64
CA ILE A 29 9.90 -5.18 -9.99
C ILE A 29 10.42 -4.48 -8.75
N ILE A 30 10.24 -3.18 -8.69
CA ILE A 30 10.58 -2.34 -7.53
C ILE A 30 9.29 -1.66 -7.06
N TYR A 31 8.89 -1.90 -5.81
CA TYR A 31 7.70 -1.30 -5.22
C TYR A 31 8.12 -0.35 -4.08
N VAL A 32 8.18 0.94 -4.38
CA VAL A 32 8.51 1.99 -3.42
C VAL A 32 7.21 2.47 -2.76
N LEU A 33 7.11 2.30 -1.45
CA LEU A 33 5.94 2.67 -0.66
C LEU A 33 6.31 3.73 0.37
N ALA A 34 5.92 4.98 0.14
CA ALA A 34 6.04 6.03 1.15
C ALA A 34 5.05 5.81 2.30
N ASP A 35 5.33 6.42 3.45
CA ASP A 35 4.56 6.31 4.69
C ASP A 35 3.98 7.68 5.06
N ASP A 36 2.67 7.83 5.07
CA ASP A 36 1.98 9.11 5.35
C ASP A 36 2.20 10.22 4.31
N LEU A 37 2.45 9.88 3.05
CA LEU A 37 2.60 10.86 1.97
C LEU A 37 1.23 11.20 1.37
N GLY A 38 0.90 12.49 1.36
CA GLY A 38 -0.38 12.97 0.83
C GLY A 38 -0.44 13.00 -0.70
N TYR A 39 -1.65 12.90 -1.25
CA TYR A 39 -1.90 13.01 -2.69
C TYR A 39 -1.41 14.36 -3.25
N GLY A 40 -1.60 15.43 -2.49
CA GLY A 40 -1.24 16.80 -2.88
C GLY A 40 0.22 17.17 -2.67
N ASP A 41 1.04 16.27 -2.11
CA ASP A 41 2.46 16.52 -1.86
C ASP A 41 3.34 16.33 -3.11
N ILE A 42 2.85 15.58 -4.10
CA ILE A 42 3.57 15.31 -5.36
C ILE A 42 3.07 16.25 -6.44
N LYS A 43 4.01 16.95 -7.10
CA LYS A 43 3.72 18.05 -8.01
C LYS A 43 2.86 17.64 -9.22
N VAL A 44 3.08 16.46 -9.79
CA VAL A 44 2.30 15.95 -10.94
C VAL A 44 0.83 15.71 -10.60
N PHE A 45 0.47 15.45 -9.34
CA PHE A 45 -0.91 15.30 -8.88
C PHE A 45 -1.53 16.62 -8.39
N ASN A 46 -0.71 17.60 -8.03
CA ASN A 46 -1.14 18.91 -7.51
C ASN A 46 -0.24 20.01 -8.04
N THR A 47 -0.56 20.53 -9.22
CA THR A 47 0.26 21.57 -9.89
C THR A 47 0.39 22.85 -9.07
N SER A 48 -0.55 23.15 -8.16
CA SER A 48 -0.49 24.29 -7.22
C SER A 48 0.32 23.97 -5.96
N GLY A 49 0.66 22.70 -5.70
CA GLY A 49 1.48 22.26 -4.56
C GLY A 49 2.84 22.98 -4.52
N LYS A 50 3.38 23.17 -3.32
CA LYS A 50 4.61 23.95 -3.12
C LYS A 50 5.85 23.11 -2.89
N ILE A 51 5.69 21.80 -2.66
CA ILE A 51 6.81 20.87 -2.53
C ILE A 51 7.35 20.57 -3.93
N ASN A 52 8.66 20.67 -4.11
CA ASN A 52 9.31 20.36 -5.37
C ASN A 52 9.71 18.88 -5.43
N THR A 53 9.15 18.14 -6.40
CA THR A 53 9.35 16.69 -6.55
C THR A 53 9.79 16.31 -7.97
N PRO A 54 10.91 16.87 -8.49
CA PRO A 54 11.28 16.72 -9.90
C PRO A 54 11.57 15.27 -10.30
N ASN A 55 12.11 14.44 -9.41
CA ASN A 55 12.46 13.06 -9.73
C ASN A 55 11.23 12.15 -9.79
N ILE A 56 10.28 12.32 -8.86
CA ILE A 56 9.00 11.59 -8.89
C ILE A 56 8.16 12.08 -10.09
N ASP A 57 8.19 13.37 -10.41
CA ASP A 57 7.53 13.92 -11.59
C ASP A 57 8.16 13.39 -12.90
N GLN A 58 9.48 13.19 -12.92
CA GLN A 58 10.16 12.53 -14.04
C GLN A 58 9.71 11.07 -14.17
N LEU A 59 9.68 10.31 -13.06
CA LEU A 59 9.16 8.94 -13.05
C LEU A 59 7.73 8.88 -13.60
N ALA A 60 6.88 9.84 -13.27
CA ALA A 60 5.53 9.96 -13.79
C ALA A 60 5.50 10.27 -15.30
N SER A 61 6.37 11.17 -15.76
CA SER A 61 6.46 11.53 -17.18
C SER A 61 6.98 10.41 -18.07
N GLU A 62 7.78 9.49 -17.50
CA GLU A 62 8.31 8.30 -18.15
C GLU A 62 7.40 7.07 -17.99
N GLY A 63 6.34 7.20 -17.18
CA GLY A 63 5.41 6.14 -16.85
C GLY A 63 3.94 6.52 -17.02
N MET A 64 3.11 5.99 -16.13
CA MET A 64 1.68 6.23 -16.04
C MET A 64 1.32 6.70 -14.63
N ILE A 65 0.46 7.73 -14.53
CA ILE A 65 -0.18 8.14 -13.28
C ILE A 65 -1.59 7.61 -13.19
N PHE A 66 -2.01 7.24 -11.96
CA PHE A 66 -3.38 6.87 -11.65
C PHE A 66 -3.99 7.94 -10.76
N THR A 67 -4.89 8.75 -11.30
CA THR A 67 -5.47 9.89 -10.58
C THR A 67 -6.55 9.49 -9.58
N ASP A 68 -7.01 8.24 -9.65
CA ASP A 68 -8.04 7.66 -8.78
C ASP A 68 -7.56 6.38 -8.09
N ALA A 69 -6.39 6.47 -7.45
CA ALA A 69 -5.76 5.38 -6.73
C ALA A 69 -6.00 5.48 -5.22
N HIS A 70 -6.34 4.34 -4.61
CA HIS A 70 -6.70 4.27 -3.21
C HIS A 70 -5.91 3.22 -2.45
N SER A 71 -5.48 3.55 -1.23
CA SER A 71 -5.11 2.54 -0.25
C SER A 71 -6.35 1.82 0.28
N SER A 72 -6.19 0.55 0.67
CA SER A 72 -7.29 -0.27 1.20
C SER A 72 -7.76 0.18 2.59
N SER A 73 -6.94 0.94 3.28
CA SER A 73 -7.22 1.54 4.59
C SER A 73 -6.51 2.89 4.69
N SER A 74 -6.93 3.69 5.64
CA SER A 74 -6.34 5.00 5.92
C SER A 74 -5.20 4.99 6.94
N VAL A 75 -4.63 3.80 7.22
CA VAL A 75 -3.48 3.62 8.13
C VAL A 75 -2.56 2.48 7.68
N CYS A 76 -1.31 2.56 8.11
CA CYS A 76 -0.15 1.78 7.63
C CYS A 76 -0.35 0.25 7.62
N THR A 77 -0.48 -0.40 8.80
CA THR A 77 -0.55 -1.88 8.90
C THR A 77 -1.63 -2.48 7.99
N PRO A 78 -2.89 -2.00 8.02
CA PRO A 78 -3.94 -2.49 7.17
C PRO A 78 -3.64 -2.40 5.67
N THR A 79 -3.08 -1.29 5.22
CA THR A 79 -2.73 -1.11 3.81
C THR A 79 -1.59 -2.03 3.39
N ARG A 80 -0.52 -2.13 4.19
CA ARG A 80 0.63 -3.02 3.94
C ARG A 80 0.21 -4.49 3.87
N TYR A 81 -0.73 -4.91 4.73
CA TYR A 81 -1.38 -6.22 4.63
C TYR A 81 -2.09 -6.39 3.28
N GLY A 82 -2.89 -5.40 2.88
CA GLY A 82 -3.64 -5.43 1.62
C GLY A 82 -2.74 -5.53 0.39
N ILE A 83 -1.65 -4.76 0.35
CA ILE A 83 -0.65 -4.80 -0.73
C ILE A 83 -0.07 -6.22 -0.87
N LEU A 84 0.44 -6.79 0.24
CA LEU A 84 1.15 -8.07 0.17
C LEU A 84 0.24 -9.27 -0.07
N THR A 85 -1.05 -9.20 0.27
CA THR A 85 -1.95 -10.37 0.24
C THR A 85 -3.07 -10.27 -0.80
N GLY A 86 -3.26 -9.12 -1.45
CA GLY A 86 -4.40 -8.87 -2.33
C GLY A 86 -5.75 -9.00 -1.62
N ARG A 87 -5.78 -8.80 -0.28
CA ARG A 87 -6.93 -9.03 0.59
C ARG A 87 -7.11 -7.84 1.53
N TYR A 88 -8.31 -7.32 1.66
CA TYR A 88 -8.58 -6.26 2.62
C TYR A 88 -8.21 -6.68 4.05
N ASN A 89 -7.53 -5.81 4.79
CA ASN A 89 -7.07 -6.11 6.15
C ASN A 89 -8.21 -6.42 7.12
N TRP A 90 -9.35 -5.76 7.01
CA TRP A 90 -10.50 -6.03 7.88
C TRP A 90 -11.03 -7.47 7.77
N ARG A 91 -10.62 -8.26 6.78
CA ARG A 91 -10.84 -9.71 6.72
C ARG A 91 -9.88 -10.49 7.61
N SER A 92 -8.73 -9.89 7.98
CA SER A 92 -7.75 -10.49 8.90
C SER A 92 -8.19 -10.40 10.36
N LYS A 93 -7.34 -10.80 11.28
CA LYS A 93 -7.56 -10.69 12.73
C LYS A 93 -7.55 -9.23 13.23
N LEU A 94 -6.85 -8.33 12.54
CA LEU A 94 -6.75 -6.92 12.91
C LEU A 94 -7.92 -6.12 12.32
N LYS A 95 -8.94 -5.83 13.11
CA LYS A 95 -10.18 -5.18 12.67
C LYS A 95 -10.14 -3.65 12.77
N LYS A 96 -9.25 -3.10 13.57
CA LYS A 96 -9.06 -1.65 13.80
C LYS A 96 -7.62 -1.36 14.25
N ALA A 97 -7.22 -0.09 14.20
CA ALA A 97 -5.90 0.40 14.59
C ALA A 97 -4.75 -0.17 13.75
N VAL A 98 -3.55 -0.11 14.27
CA VAL A 98 -2.30 -0.61 13.67
C VAL A 98 -1.55 -1.48 14.68
N LEU A 99 -0.64 -2.29 14.21
CA LEU A 99 0.32 -3.00 15.05
C LEU A 99 1.36 -2.03 15.63
N ASN A 100 2.17 -2.49 16.56
CA ASN A 100 3.32 -1.77 17.06
C ASN A 100 4.62 -2.58 16.88
N GLY A 101 5.75 -2.02 17.28
CA GLY A 101 7.07 -2.64 17.09
C GLY A 101 7.26 -3.99 17.81
N THR A 102 6.38 -4.35 18.74
CA THR A 102 6.45 -5.60 19.49
C THR A 102 5.27 -6.55 19.23
N SER A 103 4.45 -6.23 18.22
CA SER A 103 3.30 -7.06 17.87
C SER A 103 3.71 -8.34 17.15
N LYS A 104 2.91 -9.40 17.36
CA LYS A 104 3.06 -10.68 16.66
C LYS A 104 2.71 -10.57 15.18
N ALA A 105 3.21 -11.52 14.42
CA ALA A 105 2.93 -11.66 13.00
C ALA A 105 1.41 -11.71 12.71
N LEU A 106 0.98 -10.83 11.83
CA LEU A 106 -0.43 -10.72 11.39
C LEU A 106 -0.74 -11.69 10.25
N ILE A 107 0.14 -11.79 9.27
CA ILE A 107 -0.05 -12.63 8.09
C ILE A 107 0.26 -14.09 8.48
N SER A 108 -0.67 -15.00 8.23
CA SER A 108 -0.43 -16.45 8.43
C SER A 108 0.65 -16.96 7.46
N LYS A 109 1.56 -17.84 7.91
CA LYS A 109 2.54 -18.52 7.03
C LYS A 109 1.90 -19.29 5.87
N LYS A 110 0.61 -19.63 5.98
CA LYS A 110 -0.16 -20.31 4.92
C LYS A 110 -0.78 -19.34 3.91
N ARG A 111 -0.73 -18.02 4.18
CA ARG A 111 -1.30 -17.02 3.29
C ARG A 111 -0.30 -16.70 2.18
N THR A 112 -0.70 -16.92 0.95
CA THR A 112 0.09 -16.48 -0.21
C THR A 112 0.25 -14.97 -0.19
N THR A 113 1.48 -14.53 -0.38
CA THR A 113 1.86 -13.13 -0.52
C THR A 113 2.39 -12.88 -1.93
N ILE A 114 2.48 -11.62 -2.34
CA ILE A 114 3.14 -11.26 -3.60
C ILE A 114 4.58 -11.79 -3.64
N ALA A 115 5.30 -11.77 -2.50
CA ALA A 115 6.66 -12.27 -2.44
C ALA A 115 6.71 -13.79 -2.66
N SER A 116 5.85 -14.57 -1.99
CA SER A 116 5.80 -16.02 -2.21
C SER A 116 5.34 -16.38 -3.63
N LEU A 117 4.38 -15.64 -4.21
CA LEU A 117 3.94 -15.81 -5.59
C LEU A 117 5.10 -15.58 -6.57
N LEU A 118 5.84 -14.49 -6.41
CA LEU A 118 6.99 -14.16 -7.26
C LEU A 118 8.14 -15.15 -7.07
N LYS A 119 8.48 -15.51 -5.82
CA LYS A 119 9.50 -16.52 -5.52
C LYS A 119 9.20 -17.86 -6.18
N ASN A 120 7.96 -18.36 -6.07
CA ASN A 120 7.52 -19.60 -6.71
C ASN A 120 7.57 -19.54 -8.24
N ASN A 121 7.67 -18.34 -8.79
CA ASN A 121 7.81 -18.08 -10.22
C ASN A 121 9.24 -17.64 -10.60
N GLY A 122 10.25 -17.96 -9.78
CA GLY A 122 11.66 -17.81 -10.12
C GLY A 122 12.21 -16.38 -10.01
N TYR A 123 11.65 -15.55 -9.11
CA TYR A 123 12.21 -14.27 -8.74
C TYR A 123 13.09 -14.38 -7.49
N ASN A 124 14.14 -13.60 -7.43
CA ASN A 124 14.80 -13.25 -6.18
C ASN A 124 13.97 -12.17 -5.49
N THR A 125 13.60 -12.36 -4.22
CA THR A 125 12.66 -11.48 -3.52
C THR A 125 13.32 -10.79 -2.34
N GLY A 126 13.29 -9.47 -2.30
CA GLY A 126 13.86 -8.62 -1.25
C GLY A 126 12.82 -7.74 -0.57
N PHE A 127 12.91 -7.64 0.75
CA PHE A 127 12.22 -6.64 1.57
C PHE A 127 13.27 -5.75 2.24
N ILE A 128 13.16 -4.43 2.05
CA ILE A 128 14.04 -3.46 2.70
C ILE A 128 13.20 -2.29 3.20
N GLY A 129 13.11 -2.09 4.53
CA GLY A 129 12.38 -0.95 5.06
C GLY A 129 11.52 -1.22 6.31
N LYS A 130 10.40 -0.51 6.40
CA LYS A 130 9.39 -0.62 7.47
C LYS A 130 8.47 -1.82 7.22
N TRP A 131 8.52 -2.82 8.11
CA TRP A 131 7.63 -3.99 8.01
C TRP A 131 6.20 -3.69 8.45
N HIS A 132 6.01 -3.35 9.68
CA HIS A 132 4.75 -2.98 10.34
C HIS A 132 3.61 -4.01 10.18
N LEU A 133 3.95 -5.28 10.00
CA LEU A 133 3.02 -6.42 9.93
C LEU A 133 3.25 -7.43 11.06
N GLY A 134 4.09 -7.03 12.03
CA GLY A 134 4.48 -7.87 13.14
C GLY A 134 5.39 -9.02 12.73
N TRP A 135 6.16 -9.49 13.67
CA TRP A 135 6.92 -10.74 13.66
C TRP A 135 7.02 -11.28 15.08
N ASN A 136 7.46 -12.50 15.25
CA ASN A 136 7.55 -13.09 16.58
C ASN A 136 8.95 -12.88 17.14
N TRP A 137 9.07 -12.00 18.12
CA TRP A 137 10.29 -11.82 18.89
C TRP A 137 10.57 -13.05 19.77
N SER A 138 11.83 -13.44 19.89
CA SER A 138 12.26 -14.39 20.91
C SER A 138 12.10 -13.81 22.31
N LEU A 139 11.69 -14.62 23.27
CA LEU A 139 11.40 -14.19 24.63
C LEU A 139 12.39 -14.81 25.64
N ARG A 140 12.72 -14.04 26.67
CA ARG A 140 13.57 -14.50 27.80
C ARG A 140 12.90 -15.54 28.68
N ASP A 141 11.56 -15.52 28.70
CA ASP A 141 10.75 -16.51 29.38
C ASP A 141 9.63 -17.00 28.43
N SER A 142 9.11 -18.19 28.69
CA SER A 142 8.09 -18.81 27.85
C SER A 142 6.68 -18.21 28.01
N THR A 143 6.53 -17.11 28.74
CA THR A 143 5.24 -16.46 28.93
C THR A 143 4.77 -15.80 27.65
N TYR A 144 3.69 -16.32 27.14
CA TYR A 144 3.09 -15.89 25.88
C TYR A 144 2.12 -14.73 26.10
N TYR A 145 2.29 -13.66 25.33
CA TYR A 145 1.42 -12.46 25.36
C TYR A 145 0.35 -12.53 24.28
N GLU A 146 -0.77 -11.91 24.55
CA GLU A 146 -1.94 -11.98 23.69
C GLU A 146 -1.70 -11.37 22.29
N ASP A 147 -1.26 -10.11 22.18
CA ASP A 147 -1.10 -9.38 20.91
C ASP A 147 0.30 -8.87 20.66
N ARG A 148 0.96 -8.47 21.75
CA ARG A 148 2.27 -7.80 21.71
C ARG A 148 3.09 -8.22 22.92
N VAL A 149 4.39 -8.19 22.74
CA VAL A 149 5.36 -8.48 23.80
C VAL A 149 5.75 -7.19 24.50
N LYS A 150 5.98 -7.23 25.81
CA LYS A 150 6.64 -6.14 26.52
C LYS A 150 8.11 -6.11 26.18
N LEU A 151 8.69 -4.91 25.98
CA LEU A 151 10.08 -4.71 25.55
C LEU A 151 11.10 -5.43 26.42
N GLU A 152 10.90 -5.40 27.76
CA GLU A 152 11.77 -6.04 28.73
C GLU A 152 11.79 -7.59 28.67
N LYS A 153 10.81 -8.17 27.96
CA LYS A 153 10.72 -9.64 27.81
C LYS A 153 11.39 -10.14 26.53
N ILE A 154 11.75 -9.24 25.61
CA ILE A 154 12.40 -9.61 24.36
C ILE A 154 13.84 -10.05 24.62
N ASP A 155 14.21 -11.18 24.06
CA ASP A 155 15.59 -11.63 23.97
C ASP A 155 16.16 -11.25 22.60
N PHE A 156 16.89 -10.16 22.58
CA PHE A 156 17.50 -9.63 21.36
C PHE A 156 18.74 -10.41 20.89
N THR A 157 19.18 -11.42 21.65
CA THR A 157 20.33 -12.27 21.24
C THR A 157 19.90 -13.45 20.36
N ASN A 158 18.62 -13.74 20.33
CA ASN A 158 18.03 -14.82 19.55
C ASN A 158 17.28 -14.29 18.31
N ASN A 159 17.11 -15.18 17.32
CA ASN A 159 16.43 -14.88 16.07
C ASN A 159 14.96 -14.53 16.30
N ILE A 160 14.43 -13.62 15.48
CA ILE A 160 12.99 -13.50 15.27
C ILE A 160 12.47 -14.73 14.50
N THR A 161 11.18 -14.99 14.59
CA THR A 161 10.50 -15.98 13.75
C THR A 161 9.23 -15.38 13.17
N HIS A 162 8.68 -16.04 12.15
CA HIS A 162 7.49 -15.58 11.45
C HIS A 162 7.63 -14.12 10.94
N GLY A 163 8.80 -13.84 10.39
CA GLY A 163 9.16 -12.58 9.75
C GLY A 163 8.92 -12.58 8.24
N PRO A 164 9.48 -11.60 7.53
CA PRO A 164 9.35 -11.49 6.07
C PRO A 164 9.84 -12.73 5.32
N ASN A 165 10.93 -13.37 5.77
CA ASN A 165 11.47 -14.56 5.11
C ASN A 165 10.51 -15.76 5.16
N ASP A 166 9.71 -15.91 6.21
CA ASP A 166 8.65 -16.91 6.29
C ASP A 166 7.47 -16.65 5.36
N LEU A 167 7.41 -15.45 4.76
CA LEU A 167 6.32 -14.98 3.91
C LEU A 167 6.75 -14.81 2.44
N GLY A 168 7.90 -15.41 2.08
CA GLY A 168 8.34 -15.52 0.70
C GLY A 168 9.47 -14.58 0.28
N PHE A 169 10.03 -13.75 1.18
CA PHE A 169 11.22 -12.97 0.90
C PHE A 169 12.49 -13.81 1.09
N ASP A 170 13.39 -13.81 0.09
CA ASP A 170 14.71 -14.45 0.18
C ASP A 170 15.66 -13.65 1.06
N TYR A 171 15.59 -12.33 0.94
CA TYR A 171 16.35 -11.37 1.73
C TYR A 171 15.40 -10.40 2.42
N SER A 172 15.68 -10.08 3.68
CA SER A 172 14.94 -9.06 4.40
C SER A 172 15.87 -8.19 5.25
N TYR A 173 15.68 -6.87 5.18
CA TYR A 173 16.38 -5.89 6.00
C TYR A 173 15.41 -4.78 6.42
N GLY A 174 15.21 -4.56 7.72
CA GLY A 174 14.28 -3.52 8.12
C GLY A 174 14.00 -3.48 9.62
N HIS A 175 12.94 -2.77 9.98
CA HIS A 175 12.50 -2.65 11.36
C HIS A 175 11.00 -2.99 11.52
N SER A 176 10.62 -3.34 12.77
CA SER A 176 9.34 -4.00 13.06
C SER A 176 8.11 -3.11 12.96
N GLY A 177 8.20 -1.84 13.36
CA GLY A 177 7.08 -0.90 13.44
C GLY A 177 7.32 0.39 12.66
N SER A 178 6.70 1.50 13.07
CA SER A 178 7.08 2.85 12.62
C SER A 178 8.30 3.34 13.38
N LEU A 179 9.00 4.37 12.87
CA LEU A 179 10.19 4.93 13.54
C LEU A 179 9.90 5.53 14.93
N ASP A 180 8.65 5.80 15.26
CA ASP A 180 8.20 6.25 16.58
C ASP A 180 7.94 5.08 17.55
N MET A 181 8.10 3.82 17.11
CA MET A 181 7.73 2.62 17.86
C MET A 181 8.95 1.73 18.15
N PRO A 182 9.36 1.60 19.43
CA PRO A 182 10.46 0.71 19.79
C PRO A 182 10.11 -0.77 19.62
N PRO A 183 11.11 -1.66 19.51
CA PRO A 183 12.55 -1.41 19.64
C PRO A 183 13.14 -0.79 18.37
N TYR A 184 14.16 0.06 18.54
CA TYR A 184 14.86 0.73 17.45
C TYR A 184 16.09 -0.09 17.05
N VAL A 185 15.84 -1.06 16.20
CA VAL A 185 16.84 -2.02 15.70
C VAL A 185 16.57 -2.33 14.24
N TYR A 186 17.61 -2.56 13.46
CA TYR A 186 17.47 -3.26 12.20
C TYR A 186 17.51 -4.77 12.44
N VAL A 187 16.73 -5.48 11.64
CA VAL A 187 16.74 -6.94 11.56
C VAL A 187 17.10 -7.33 10.14
N GLU A 188 18.20 -8.06 9.98
CA GLU A 188 18.60 -8.65 8.71
C GLU A 188 18.24 -10.13 8.73
N ASN A 189 17.35 -10.52 7.82
CA ASN A 189 16.70 -11.81 7.80
C ASN A 189 16.00 -12.12 9.14
N GLU A 190 16.69 -12.76 10.07
CA GLU A 190 16.12 -13.15 11.36
C GLU A 190 16.84 -12.52 12.56
N LYS A 191 17.98 -11.84 12.35
CA LYS A 191 18.86 -11.34 13.42
C LYS A 191 18.92 -9.83 13.46
N ILE A 192 19.01 -9.26 14.66
CA ILE A 192 19.35 -7.84 14.79
C ILE A 192 20.80 -7.61 14.36
N THR A 193 21.06 -6.47 13.73
CA THR A 193 22.39 -6.14 13.17
C THR A 193 23.34 -5.54 14.20
N GLY A 194 22.83 -4.66 15.07
CA GLY A 194 23.61 -3.96 16.07
C GLY A 194 23.31 -4.40 17.49
N LYS A 195 24.23 -4.14 18.43
CA LYS A 195 24.01 -4.37 19.86
C LYS A 195 23.16 -3.26 20.45
N ILE A 196 22.17 -3.62 21.27
CA ILE A 196 21.41 -2.65 22.06
C ILE A 196 22.30 -2.12 23.17
N ASN A 197 22.63 -0.84 23.12
CA ASN A 197 23.53 -0.18 24.05
C ASN A 197 22.97 1.10 24.67
N ARG A 198 21.77 1.53 24.26
CA ARG A 198 21.15 2.75 24.76
C ARG A 198 19.62 2.66 24.79
N ILE A 199 19.03 3.55 25.58
CA ILE A 199 17.58 3.79 25.61
C ILE A 199 17.38 5.26 25.28
N ILE A 200 16.64 5.55 24.23
CA ILE A 200 16.40 6.92 23.77
C ILE A 200 14.91 7.22 23.68
N GLU A 201 14.57 8.49 23.72
CA GLU A 201 13.27 9.08 23.39
C GLU A 201 13.49 10.48 22.82
N ASP A 202 12.49 10.98 22.09
CA ASP A 202 12.43 12.38 21.69
C ASP A 202 11.01 12.91 21.89
N LYS A 203 10.89 14.21 22.24
CA LYS A 203 9.62 14.88 22.54
C LYS A 203 9.41 16.15 21.70
N GLY A 204 10.29 16.38 20.72
CA GLY A 204 10.18 17.48 19.77
C GLY A 204 8.90 17.40 18.93
N GLU A 205 8.49 18.50 18.36
CA GLU A 205 7.25 18.59 17.58
C GLU A 205 7.28 17.63 16.37
N TYR A 206 8.36 17.65 15.62
CA TYR A 206 8.58 16.80 14.44
C TYR A 206 9.36 15.53 14.77
N SER A 207 10.31 15.59 15.69
CA SER A 207 11.23 14.51 16.03
C SER A 207 10.68 13.49 17.04
N TRP A 208 9.44 13.63 17.47
CA TRP A 208 8.84 12.83 18.54
C TRP A 208 8.88 11.34 18.27
N PHE A 209 9.41 10.56 19.23
CA PHE A 209 9.29 9.11 19.29
C PHE A 209 9.31 8.59 20.74
N ARG A 210 8.75 7.39 20.93
CA ARG A 210 8.60 6.75 22.25
C ARG A 210 9.94 6.30 22.80
N LYS A 211 10.05 6.32 24.13
CA LYS A 211 11.19 5.75 24.84
C LYS A 211 11.35 4.26 24.56
N GLY A 212 12.58 3.83 24.19
CA GLY A 212 12.82 2.42 23.93
C GLY A 212 14.29 2.04 23.72
N PRO A 213 14.55 0.72 23.79
CA PRO A 213 15.88 0.17 23.52
C PRO A 213 16.28 0.42 22.08
N THR A 214 17.54 0.80 21.88
CA THR A 214 18.09 1.21 20.60
C THR A 214 19.45 0.56 20.38
N ALA A 215 19.63 0.02 19.18
CA ALA A 215 20.90 -0.56 18.75
C ALA A 215 21.92 0.53 18.38
N GLU A 216 23.21 0.20 18.45
CA GLU A 216 24.32 1.13 18.20
C GLU A 216 24.35 1.66 16.77
N ASP A 217 23.86 0.87 15.80
CA ASP A 217 23.79 1.18 14.37
C ASP A 217 22.50 1.88 13.95
N PHE A 218 21.49 2.02 14.85
CA PHE A 218 20.22 2.63 14.53
C PHE A 218 20.21 4.13 14.85
N ILE A 219 20.26 4.96 13.81
CA ILE A 219 20.27 6.43 13.91
C ILE A 219 19.03 6.93 13.13
N HIS A 220 18.06 7.54 13.82
CA HIS A 220 16.73 7.82 13.31
C HIS A 220 16.67 8.63 12.02
N ASP A 221 17.45 9.70 11.91
CA ASP A 221 17.51 10.53 10.69
C ASP A 221 18.25 9.84 9.52
N GLN A 222 19.08 8.84 9.81
CA GLN A 222 19.82 8.08 8.80
C GLN A 222 19.04 6.88 8.24
N VAL A 223 17.87 6.54 8.80
CA VAL A 223 17.15 5.31 8.42
C VAL A 223 16.72 5.33 6.95
N THR A 224 16.16 6.44 6.46
CA THR A 224 15.71 6.55 5.07
C THR A 224 16.86 6.43 4.07
N PRO A 225 17.96 7.21 4.14
CA PRO A 225 19.10 7.05 3.25
C PRO A 225 19.74 5.66 3.39
N HIS A 226 19.78 5.08 4.60
CA HIS A 226 20.30 3.74 4.81
C HIS A 226 19.50 2.66 4.06
N PHE A 227 18.17 2.75 4.04
CA PHE A 227 17.36 1.81 3.28
C PHE A 227 17.55 1.95 1.76
N PHE A 228 17.70 3.16 1.24
CA PHE A 228 18.03 3.34 -0.18
C PHE A 228 19.41 2.78 -0.51
N LYS A 229 20.41 2.97 0.35
CA LYS A 229 21.73 2.34 0.18
C LYS A 229 21.62 0.81 0.13
N LYS A 230 20.88 0.20 1.05
CA LYS A 230 20.62 -1.26 1.06
C LYS A 230 19.85 -1.73 -0.19
N ALA A 231 18.91 -0.92 -0.67
CA ALA A 231 18.18 -1.19 -1.92
C ALA A 231 19.13 -1.18 -3.13
N HIS A 232 20.03 -0.22 -3.21
CA HIS A 232 21.05 -0.16 -4.27
C HIS A 232 22.02 -1.35 -4.23
N GLU A 233 22.45 -1.78 -3.03
CA GLU A 233 23.27 -2.97 -2.84
C GLU A 233 22.55 -4.23 -3.34
N PHE A 234 21.29 -4.42 -2.95
CA PHE A 234 20.45 -5.53 -3.40
C PHE A 234 20.26 -5.55 -4.92
N ILE A 235 19.93 -4.40 -5.53
CA ILE A 235 19.70 -4.32 -6.98
C ILE A 235 20.97 -4.68 -7.76
N LYS A 236 22.13 -4.16 -7.36
CA LYS A 236 23.42 -4.47 -8.00
C LYS A 236 23.75 -5.96 -7.91
N GLU A 237 23.60 -6.55 -6.72
CA GLU A 237 23.82 -7.99 -6.50
C GLU A 237 22.90 -8.83 -7.39
N LYS A 238 21.60 -8.53 -7.44
CA LYS A 238 20.64 -9.33 -8.24
C LYS A 238 20.77 -9.09 -9.74
N HIS A 239 21.25 -7.93 -10.15
CA HIS A 239 21.62 -7.68 -11.55
C HIS A 239 22.79 -8.58 -11.99
N GLU A 240 23.84 -8.74 -11.16
CA GLU A 240 24.99 -9.61 -11.43
C GLU A 240 24.58 -11.08 -11.54
N GLU A 241 23.58 -11.51 -10.77
CA GLU A 241 23.02 -12.86 -10.84
C GLU A 241 22.21 -13.13 -12.13
N ASN A 242 21.89 -12.09 -12.90
CA ASN A 242 21.11 -12.13 -14.15
C ASN A 242 19.75 -12.85 -14.00
N GLN A 243 19.10 -12.70 -12.85
CA GLN A 243 17.77 -13.22 -12.55
C GLN A 243 16.79 -12.07 -12.28
N PRO A 244 15.49 -12.24 -12.59
CA PRO A 244 14.51 -11.24 -12.25
C PRO A 244 14.40 -11.11 -10.73
N PHE A 245 14.23 -9.85 -10.25
CA PHE A 245 14.08 -9.59 -8.84
C PHE A 245 12.80 -8.81 -8.53
N PHE A 246 12.31 -8.99 -7.32
CA PHE A 246 11.27 -8.19 -6.70
C PHE A 246 11.85 -7.52 -5.45
N LEU A 247 11.86 -6.20 -5.44
CA LEU A 247 12.21 -5.42 -4.27
C LEU A 247 10.96 -4.69 -3.73
N TYR A 248 10.52 -5.07 -2.54
CA TYR A 248 9.55 -4.33 -1.76
C TYR A 248 10.31 -3.36 -0.85
N LEU A 249 10.21 -2.05 -1.14
CA LEU A 249 10.91 -0.96 -0.47
C LEU A 249 9.91 -0.04 0.26
N PRO A 250 9.31 -0.49 1.37
CA PRO A 250 8.41 0.32 2.17
C PRO A 250 9.20 1.24 3.09
N LEU A 251 9.19 2.52 2.77
CA LEU A 251 9.87 3.55 3.52
C LEU A 251 9.19 3.80 4.87
N PRO A 252 9.93 4.27 5.89
CA PRO A 252 9.35 4.79 7.12
C PRO A 252 9.03 6.29 7.05
N SER A 253 9.30 6.94 5.93
CA SER A 253 9.23 8.39 5.69
C SER A 253 8.12 8.74 4.67
N PRO A 254 7.53 9.94 4.78
CA PRO A 254 7.79 11.04 5.71
C PRO A 254 7.01 10.95 7.05
N HIS A 255 6.67 9.75 7.53
CA HIS A 255 6.01 9.51 8.82
C HIS A 255 6.84 10.05 10.01
N THR A 256 6.17 10.33 11.13
CA THR A 256 6.80 10.68 12.42
C THR A 256 7.71 9.53 12.94
N PRO A 257 8.91 9.84 13.50
CA PRO A 257 9.54 11.17 13.56
C PRO A 257 9.91 11.70 12.19
N ILE A 258 9.57 12.97 11.94
CA ILE A 258 9.86 13.67 10.70
C ILE A 258 11.27 14.23 10.82
N LEU A 259 12.22 13.52 10.25
CA LEU A 259 13.66 13.76 10.44
C LEU A 259 14.40 13.74 9.08
N PRO A 260 14.24 14.80 8.26
CA PRO A 260 15.14 14.97 7.13
C PRO A 260 16.58 15.11 7.63
N ILE A 261 17.55 14.55 6.89
CA ILE A 261 18.97 14.75 7.25
C ILE A 261 19.37 16.23 7.11
N GLU A 262 20.42 16.63 7.80
CA GLU A 262 20.89 18.04 7.89
C GLU A 262 20.94 18.75 6.51
N GLY A 263 21.39 18.05 5.46
CA GLY A 263 21.48 18.61 4.11
C GLY A 263 20.14 18.99 3.47
N TRP A 264 19.01 18.55 4.02
CA TRP A 264 17.66 18.82 3.50
C TRP A 264 16.88 19.84 4.34
N ILE A 265 17.27 20.09 5.58
CA ILE A 265 16.56 21.01 6.48
C ILE A 265 16.49 22.42 5.86
N GLY A 266 15.27 22.96 5.75
CA GLY A 266 14.98 24.28 5.19
C GLY A 266 14.92 24.36 3.65
N LYS A 267 15.19 23.27 2.93
CA LYS A 267 15.23 23.27 1.45
C LYS A 267 13.88 23.56 0.80
N SER A 268 12.78 23.12 1.42
CA SER A 268 11.43 23.37 0.88
C SER A 268 10.97 24.83 1.07
N GLY A 269 11.52 25.53 2.07
CA GLY A 269 11.00 26.82 2.54
C GLY A 269 9.64 26.70 3.21
N LEU A 270 9.14 25.47 3.47
CA LEU A 270 7.86 25.19 4.11
C LEU A 270 8.05 24.76 5.57
N ASN A 271 8.40 23.51 5.77
CA ASN A 271 8.68 22.92 7.08
C ASN A 271 9.43 21.57 6.90
N GLU A 272 9.79 20.92 8.00
CA GLU A 272 10.57 19.69 8.02
C GLU A 272 9.87 18.52 7.30
N TYR A 273 8.53 18.48 7.31
CA TYR A 273 7.78 17.47 6.56
C TYR A 273 8.02 17.61 5.04
N ALA A 274 7.90 18.82 4.54
CA ALA A 274 8.12 19.12 3.12
C ALA A 274 9.60 18.88 2.71
N ASP A 275 10.55 19.21 3.58
CA ASP A 275 11.98 18.90 3.40
C ASP A 275 12.19 17.38 3.31
N PHE A 276 11.49 16.60 4.14
CA PHE A 276 11.59 15.14 4.13
C PHE A 276 10.98 14.52 2.86
N VAL A 277 9.88 15.10 2.35
CA VAL A 277 9.32 14.71 1.04
C VAL A 277 10.33 14.97 -0.09
N MET A 278 11.01 16.13 -0.09
CA MET A 278 12.05 16.44 -1.07
C MET A 278 13.25 15.49 -0.98
N GLN A 279 13.62 15.07 0.23
CA GLN A 279 14.66 14.05 0.42
C GLN A 279 14.25 12.69 -0.16
N ILE A 280 12.99 12.26 0.02
CA ILE A 280 12.47 11.04 -0.61
C ILE A 280 12.52 11.15 -2.13
N ASP A 281 12.08 12.29 -2.68
CA ASP A 281 12.14 12.55 -4.11
C ASP A 281 13.56 12.38 -4.68
N HIS A 282 14.55 12.94 -3.98
CA HIS A 282 15.96 12.79 -4.36
C HIS A 282 16.39 11.32 -4.41
N HIS A 283 16.10 10.55 -3.36
CA HIS A 283 16.49 9.13 -3.32
C HIS A 283 15.74 8.28 -4.37
N VAL A 284 14.51 8.65 -4.74
CA VAL A 284 13.79 8.01 -5.87
C VAL A 284 14.51 8.32 -7.19
N GLY A 285 15.06 9.54 -7.34
CA GLY A 285 15.93 9.88 -8.47
C GLY A 285 17.17 9.00 -8.53
N GLU A 286 17.93 8.90 -7.43
CA GLU A 286 19.13 8.04 -7.34
C GLU A 286 18.81 6.57 -7.68
N LEU A 287 17.63 6.07 -7.26
CA LEU A 287 17.18 4.72 -7.59
C LEU A 287 16.91 4.58 -9.11
N ASN A 288 16.25 5.56 -9.71
CA ASN A 288 15.98 5.57 -11.15
C ASN A 288 17.29 5.64 -11.96
N ASP A 289 18.22 6.51 -11.56
CA ASP A 289 19.53 6.63 -12.18
C ASP A 289 20.32 5.32 -12.13
N LEU A 290 20.30 4.62 -11.00
CA LEU A 290 20.92 3.30 -10.89
C LEU A 290 20.34 2.28 -11.89
N ILE A 291 19.02 2.26 -12.08
CA ILE A 291 18.35 1.36 -13.04
C ILE A 291 18.76 1.69 -14.48
N GLU A 292 18.95 2.97 -14.81
CA GLU A 292 19.48 3.43 -16.10
C GLU A 292 20.96 3.04 -16.27
N GLU A 293 21.83 3.30 -15.28
CA GLU A 293 23.25 2.92 -15.29
C GLU A 293 23.48 1.43 -15.51
N LEU A 294 22.65 0.59 -14.90
CA LEU A 294 22.70 -0.87 -15.07
C LEU A 294 22.10 -1.34 -16.41
N ASN A 295 21.55 -0.44 -17.22
CA ASN A 295 20.90 -0.75 -18.51
C ASN A 295 19.76 -1.77 -18.39
N ILE A 296 18.97 -1.71 -17.29
CA ILE A 296 17.82 -2.60 -17.05
C ILE A 296 16.48 -1.86 -17.06
N SER A 297 16.44 -0.57 -17.35
CA SER A 297 15.26 0.30 -17.31
C SER A 297 14.10 -0.25 -18.15
N GLU A 298 14.35 -0.68 -19.39
CA GLU A 298 13.34 -1.21 -20.31
C GLU A 298 12.54 -2.38 -19.71
N ASN A 299 13.20 -3.25 -18.93
CA ASN A 299 12.58 -4.43 -18.35
C ASN A 299 12.45 -4.34 -16.82
N THR A 300 12.34 -3.15 -16.29
CA THR A 300 12.10 -2.90 -14.86
C THR A 300 10.80 -2.12 -14.67
N MET A 301 9.90 -2.67 -13.87
CA MET A 301 8.69 -2.01 -13.41
C MET A 301 8.96 -1.34 -12.07
N ILE A 302 8.84 -0.01 -12.01
CA ILE A 302 8.94 0.77 -10.78
C ILE A 302 7.55 1.28 -10.41
N VAL A 303 7.08 0.93 -9.22
CA VAL A 303 5.84 1.46 -8.63
C VAL A 303 6.23 2.42 -7.51
N PHE A 304 5.65 3.63 -7.53
CA PHE A 304 5.74 4.60 -6.44
C PHE A 304 4.35 4.94 -5.92
N THR A 305 4.12 4.80 -4.61
CA THR A 305 2.84 5.13 -3.98
C THR A 305 3.00 5.39 -2.48
N SER A 306 1.90 5.67 -1.78
CA SER A 306 1.82 5.83 -0.31
C SER A 306 0.89 4.80 0.32
N ASP A 307 1.12 4.48 1.59
CA ASP A 307 0.27 3.54 2.33
C ASP A 307 -1.02 4.16 2.87
N ASN A 308 -1.08 5.48 3.02
CA ASN A 308 -2.28 6.28 3.34
C ASN A 308 -2.01 7.76 3.08
N GLY A 309 -3.03 8.58 3.25
CA GLY A 309 -2.89 10.03 3.15
C GLY A 309 -2.04 10.63 4.28
N CYS A 310 -1.65 11.89 4.10
CA CYS A 310 -0.76 12.61 5.01
C CYS A 310 -1.28 12.65 6.46
N SER A 311 -0.35 12.59 7.41
CA SER A 311 -0.64 12.72 8.84
C SER A 311 -0.78 14.19 9.27
N PRO A 312 -1.68 14.53 10.21
CA PRO A 312 -1.73 15.87 10.78
C PRO A 312 -0.43 16.30 11.50
N LYS A 313 0.48 15.37 11.77
CA LYS A 313 1.82 15.66 12.28
C LYS A 313 2.70 16.45 11.28
N ALA A 314 2.33 16.48 10.01
CA ALA A 314 2.93 17.37 9.00
C ALA A 314 2.66 18.86 9.25
N ASN A 315 1.83 19.22 10.25
CA ASN A 315 1.43 20.59 10.57
C ASN A 315 0.67 21.27 9.42
N PHE A 316 -0.53 20.77 9.13
CA PHE A 316 -1.39 21.26 8.05
C PHE A 316 -1.69 22.74 8.13
N LYS A 317 -1.76 23.31 9.35
CA LYS A 317 -2.00 24.75 9.52
C LYS A 317 -0.85 25.56 8.92
N LEU A 318 0.39 25.24 9.30
CA LEU A 318 1.58 25.93 8.79
C LEU A 318 1.72 25.75 7.27
N LEU A 319 1.43 24.56 6.75
CA LEU A 319 1.47 24.31 5.32
C LEU A 319 0.41 25.11 4.57
N ALA A 320 -0.82 25.17 5.10
CA ALA A 320 -1.91 25.97 4.52
C ALA A 320 -1.62 27.48 4.53
N GLU A 321 -0.93 28.02 5.54
CA GLU A 321 -0.46 29.42 5.58
C GLU A 321 0.51 29.75 4.43
N LYS A 322 1.09 28.70 3.83
CA LYS A 322 2.00 28.79 2.67
C LYS A 322 1.36 28.24 1.36
N ASP A 323 0.03 28.15 1.32
CA ASP A 323 -0.76 27.64 0.19
C ASP A 323 -0.39 26.21 -0.25
N HIS A 324 0.02 25.36 0.69
CA HIS A 324 0.25 23.94 0.44
C HIS A 324 -0.75 23.08 1.20
N TYR A 325 -1.42 22.16 0.47
CA TYR A 325 -2.46 21.28 0.99
C TYR A 325 -2.10 19.82 0.70
N PRO A 326 -1.59 19.06 1.69
CA PRO A 326 -1.14 17.68 1.49
C PRO A 326 -2.20 16.73 0.92
N SER A 327 -3.47 16.94 1.24
CA SER A 327 -4.58 16.16 0.67
C SER A 327 -5.08 16.67 -0.68
N GLY A 328 -4.49 17.75 -1.23
CA GLY A 328 -5.01 18.42 -2.42
C GLY A 328 -6.45 18.92 -2.24
N PRO A 329 -7.37 18.63 -3.16
CA PRO A 329 -8.76 19.06 -3.06
C PRO A 329 -9.62 18.15 -2.17
N TYR A 330 -9.05 17.09 -1.60
CA TYR A 330 -9.79 16.05 -0.90
C TYR A 330 -9.92 16.35 0.59
N ARG A 331 -11.08 16.05 1.16
CA ARG A 331 -11.34 16.18 2.58
C ARG A 331 -10.60 15.12 3.39
N GLY A 332 -10.19 15.51 4.61
CA GLY A 332 -9.63 14.60 5.59
C GLY A 332 -8.14 14.30 5.36
N PHE A 333 -7.65 13.42 6.19
CA PHE A 333 -6.25 13.00 6.25
C PHE A 333 -6.16 11.64 6.94
N LYS A 334 -4.96 11.08 7.07
CA LYS A 334 -4.64 9.79 7.75
C LYS A 334 -5.64 9.44 8.85
N ALA A 335 -5.94 8.18 8.99
CA ALA A 335 -6.85 7.57 9.96
C ALA A 335 -8.34 7.79 9.70
N GLY A 336 -8.75 8.77 8.89
CA GLY A 336 -10.15 9.05 8.58
C GLY A 336 -10.73 8.15 7.48
N ILE A 337 -11.99 8.44 7.08
CA ILE A 337 -12.70 7.68 6.03
C ILE A 337 -12.94 8.53 4.77
N PHE A 338 -12.64 9.82 4.80
CA PHE A 338 -12.76 10.73 3.67
C PHE A 338 -11.65 10.53 2.65
N GLU A 339 -11.83 11.03 1.42
CA GLU A 339 -10.91 10.80 0.29
C GLU A 339 -9.45 11.13 0.63
N GLY A 340 -9.15 12.26 1.27
CA GLY A 340 -7.78 12.65 1.64
C GLY A 340 -7.08 11.70 2.62
N ALA A 341 -7.80 10.74 3.20
CA ALA A 341 -7.22 9.76 4.12
C ALA A 341 -6.67 8.51 3.40
N HIS A 342 -7.21 8.18 2.22
CA HIS A 342 -6.90 6.93 1.51
C HIS A 342 -6.69 7.10 0.00
N ARG A 343 -6.93 8.28 -0.56
CA ARG A 343 -6.51 8.60 -1.94
C ARG A 343 -5.05 8.96 -1.92
N VAL A 344 -4.24 8.22 -2.68
CA VAL A 344 -2.78 8.27 -2.64
C VAL A 344 -2.19 8.54 -4.01
N PRO A 345 -1.00 9.16 -4.12
CA PRO A 345 -0.28 9.20 -5.37
C PRO A 345 0.05 7.78 -5.82
N PHE A 346 -0.09 7.49 -7.11
CA PHE A 346 0.23 6.17 -7.65
C PHE A 346 0.79 6.31 -9.06
N ILE A 347 2.04 5.88 -9.21
CA ILE A 347 2.81 5.97 -10.46
C ILE A 347 3.36 4.59 -10.78
N ILE A 348 3.31 4.19 -12.05
CA ILE A 348 4.00 3.00 -12.56
C ILE A 348 4.84 3.40 -13.77
N LYS A 349 6.16 3.21 -13.70
CA LYS A 349 7.07 3.26 -14.85
C LYS A 349 7.38 1.83 -15.28
N TRP A 350 7.13 1.50 -16.53
CA TRP A 350 7.56 0.24 -17.17
C TRP A 350 7.67 0.47 -18.69
N PRO A 351 8.83 0.93 -19.19
CA PRO A 351 8.98 1.38 -20.58
C PRO A 351 8.53 0.35 -21.62
N LYS A 352 8.78 -0.93 -21.36
CA LYS A 352 8.38 -2.02 -22.27
C LYS A 352 6.86 -2.18 -22.45
N LYS A 353 6.03 -1.65 -21.54
CA LYS A 353 4.57 -1.88 -21.52
C LYS A 353 3.71 -0.63 -21.43
N ILE A 354 4.24 0.42 -20.87
CA ILE A 354 3.49 1.65 -20.57
C ILE A 354 3.99 2.76 -21.46
N ILE A 355 3.06 3.45 -22.12
CA ILE A 355 3.36 4.64 -22.91
C ILE A 355 3.72 5.77 -21.93
N PRO A 356 4.89 6.41 -22.07
CA PRO A 356 5.30 7.54 -21.23
C PRO A 356 4.25 8.65 -21.18
N GLY A 357 4.06 9.23 -19.99
CA GLY A 357 3.10 10.31 -19.74
C GLY A 357 1.63 9.89 -19.79
N SER A 358 1.33 8.59 -19.74
CA SER A 358 -0.04 8.09 -19.73
C SER A 358 -0.76 8.43 -18.42
N VAL A 359 -2.08 8.60 -18.50
CA VAL A 359 -2.96 8.88 -17.36
C VAL A 359 -4.12 7.91 -17.35
N SER A 360 -4.39 7.30 -16.20
CA SER A 360 -5.59 6.51 -15.96
C SER A 360 -6.46 7.17 -14.88
N GLU A 361 -7.75 7.36 -15.18
CA GLU A 361 -8.76 7.85 -14.24
C GLU A 361 -9.59 6.72 -13.64
N LYS A 362 -9.23 5.47 -13.92
CA LYS A 362 -9.91 4.31 -13.33
C LYS A 362 -9.60 4.17 -11.85
N THR A 363 -10.64 3.90 -11.08
CA THR A 363 -10.50 3.61 -9.65
C THR A 363 -9.71 2.32 -9.46
N ILE A 364 -8.55 2.42 -8.83
CA ILE A 364 -7.71 1.28 -8.43
C ILE A 364 -7.54 1.25 -6.90
N CYS A 365 -7.14 0.09 -6.39
CA CYS A 365 -6.77 -0.07 -4.98
C CYS A 365 -5.38 -0.70 -4.88
N THR A 366 -4.62 -0.35 -3.86
CA THR A 366 -3.29 -0.95 -3.63
C THR A 366 -3.33 -2.47 -3.46
N THR A 367 -4.50 -3.06 -3.14
CA THR A 367 -4.72 -4.51 -3.16
C THR A 367 -4.58 -5.12 -4.55
N ASP A 368 -4.71 -4.32 -5.62
CA ASP A 368 -4.75 -4.79 -7.01
C ASP A 368 -3.40 -5.27 -7.53
N PHE A 369 -2.33 -4.98 -6.78
CA PHE A 369 -0.99 -5.33 -7.21
C PHE A 369 -0.80 -6.86 -7.30
N MET A 370 -1.39 -7.68 -6.41
CA MET A 370 -1.28 -9.13 -6.46
C MET A 370 -1.89 -9.73 -7.75
N GLY A 371 -3.11 -9.33 -8.11
CA GLY A 371 -3.75 -9.77 -9.36
C GLY A 371 -3.00 -9.26 -10.59
N THR A 372 -2.40 -8.06 -10.52
CA THR A 372 -1.57 -7.52 -11.59
C THR A 372 -0.32 -8.36 -11.81
N ILE A 373 0.35 -8.78 -10.72
CA ILE A 373 1.51 -9.67 -10.79
C ILE A 373 1.12 -11.05 -11.34
N ALA A 374 0.00 -11.61 -10.90
CA ALA A 374 -0.50 -12.88 -11.43
C ALA A 374 -0.71 -12.83 -12.95
N ASP A 375 -1.34 -11.78 -13.45
CA ASP A 375 -1.53 -11.56 -14.90
C ASP A 375 -0.20 -11.35 -15.65
N ILE A 376 0.74 -10.59 -15.09
CA ILE A 376 2.08 -10.39 -15.69
C ILE A 376 2.81 -11.72 -15.82
N LEU A 377 2.69 -12.59 -14.83
CA LEU A 377 3.29 -13.92 -14.80
C LEU A 377 2.51 -14.95 -15.64
N ASN A 378 1.28 -14.60 -16.05
CA ASN A 378 0.31 -15.50 -16.67
C ASN A 378 0.07 -16.77 -15.80
N VAL A 379 -0.18 -16.55 -14.50
CA VAL A 379 -0.54 -17.58 -13.53
C VAL A 379 -1.93 -17.33 -12.97
N GLU A 380 -2.69 -18.38 -12.72
CA GLU A 380 -3.96 -18.30 -12.01
C GLU A 380 -3.70 -18.30 -10.49
N LEU A 381 -4.41 -17.43 -9.79
CA LEU A 381 -4.44 -17.44 -8.33
C LEU A 381 -5.42 -18.50 -7.86
N ASP A 382 -5.07 -19.20 -6.77
CA ASP A 382 -6.01 -20.10 -6.12
C ASP A 382 -7.23 -19.33 -5.58
N ASP A 383 -8.34 -20.03 -5.37
CA ASP A 383 -9.63 -19.38 -5.06
C ASP A 383 -9.64 -18.58 -3.75
N ASP A 384 -8.73 -18.84 -2.83
CA ASP A 384 -8.55 -18.08 -1.58
C ASP A 384 -7.43 -17.03 -1.64
N GLU A 385 -6.76 -16.87 -2.79
CA GLU A 385 -5.71 -15.90 -3.04
C GLU A 385 -6.25 -14.63 -3.71
N GLY A 386 -5.69 -13.48 -3.39
CA GLY A 386 -6.04 -12.22 -4.02
C GLY A 386 -7.55 -11.90 -4.04
N VAL A 387 -8.30 -12.34 -3.01
CA VAL A 387 -9.77 -12.29 -2.97
C VAL A 387 -10.39 -10.88 -3.11
N ASP A 388 -9.56 -9.83 -3.02
CA ASP A 388 -9.94 -8.44 -3.22
C ASP A 388 -9.03 -7.73 -4.25
N SER A 389 -8.32 -8.49 -5.07
CA SER A 389 -7.33 -7.99 -6.01
C SER A 389 -7.82 -8.12 -7.45
N PHE A 390 -7.79 -7.01 -8.17
CA PHE A 390 -8.16 -6.94 -9.59
C PHE A 390 -6.93 -6.48 -10.38
N SER A 391 -6.60 -7.18 -11.45
CA SER A 391 -5.44 -6.80 -12.25
C SER A 391 -5.56 -5.41 -12.85
N MET A 392 -4.52 -4.60 -12.68
CA MET A 392 -4.36 -3.31 -13.34
C MET A 392 -3.70 -3.44 -14.73
N LEU A 393 -3.20 -4.63 -15.10
CA LEU A 393 -2.52 -4.84 -16.38
C LEU A 393 -3.34 -4.38 -17.59
N PRO A 394 -4.69 -4.57 -17.63
CA PRO A 394 -5.50 -4.02 -18.71
C PRO A 394 -5.49 -2.50 -18.85
N LEU A 395 -5.12 -1.77 -17.80
CA LEU A 395 -5.04 -0.30 -17.82
C LEU A 395 -3.74 0.24 -18.42
N PHE A 396 -2.74 -0.61 -18.65
CA PHE A 396 -1.44 -0.20 -19.18
C PHE A 396 -1.48 0.14 -20.69
N SER A 397 -2.58 -0.17 -21.36
CA SER A 397 -2.86 0.34 -22.70
C SER A 397 -4.34 0.68 -22.87
N LYS A 398 -4.65 1.64 -23.75
CA LYS A 398 -6.04 2.06 -24.01
C LYS A 398 -6.86 0.92 -24.65
N GLU A 399 -6.24 0.11 -25.48
CA GLU A 399 -6.90 -0.99 -26.20
C GLU A 399 -7.40 -2.08 -25.24
N SER A 400 -6.67 -2.34 -24.15
CA SER A 400 -7.01 -3.37 -23.16
C SER A 400 -7.87 -2.86 -21.99
N GLU A 401 -8.04 -1.55 -21.82
CA GLU A 401 -8.77 -0.93 -20.70
C GLU A 401 -10.19 -1.47 -20.53
N VAL A 402 -10.88 -1.83 -21.61
CA VAL A 402 -12.23 -2.44 -21.60
C VAL A 402 -12.25 -3.76 -20.79
N ASN A 403 -11.12 -4.40 -20.59
CA ASN A 403 -10.99 -5.64 -19.83
C ASN A 403 -10.81 -5.43 -18.33
N TYR A 404 -10.67 -4.18 -17.87
CA TYR A 404 -10.56 -3.89 -16.44
C TYR A 404 -11.83 -4.26 -15.68
N ARG A 405 -11.70 -4.93 -14.53
CA ARG A 405 -12.83 -5.63 -13.88
C ARG A 405 -13.27 -5.05 -12.53
N ARG A 406 -12.50 -4.19 -11.88
CA ARG A 406 -12.91 -3.58 -10.60
C ARG A 406 -14.16 -2.71 -10.80
N LYS A 407 -15.20 -2.97 -10.02
CA LYS A 407 -16.48 -2.24 -10.08
C LYS A 407 -16.68 -1.31 -8.90
N PHE A 408 -16.03 -1.57 -7.77
CA PHE A 408 -16.12 -0.80 -6.54
C PHE A 408 -14.91 -1.02 -5.65
N THR A 409 -14.68 -0.13 -4.69
CA THR A 409 -13.67 -0.26 -3.64
C THR A 409 -14.32 -0.15 -2.26
N ILE A 410 -13.70 -0.80 -1.26
CA ILE A 410 -14.10 -0.66 0.14
C ILE A 410 -12.92 -0.06 0.89
N HIS A 411 -13.18 0.94 1.70
CA HIS A 411 -12.19 1.63 2.51
C HIS A 411 -12.50 1.42 4.00
N HIS A 412 -11.46 1.48 4.81
CA HIS A 412 -11.51 1.15 6.22
C HIS A 412 -10.68 2.17 7.02
N SER A 413 -11.32 2.81 7.99
CA SER A 413 -10.66 3.80 8.85
C SER A 413 -9.99 3.15 10.07
N ILE A 414 -9.25 3.95 10.85
CA ILE A 414 -8.52 3.48 12.03
C ILE A 414 -9.42 2.85 13.10
N ASN A 415 -10.65 3.35 13.27
CA ASN A 415 -11.59 2.82 14.27
C ASN A 415 -12.42 1.63 13.76
N GLY A 416 -12.26 1.25 12.48
CA GLY A 416 -13.01 0.17 11.85
C GLY A 416 -14.26 0.60 11.10
N SER A 417 -14.49 1.90 10.90
CA SER A 417 -15.59 2.38 10.06
C SER A 417 -15.32 2.10 8.59
N PHE A 418 -16.39 1.86 7.83
CA PHE A 418 -16.32 1.49 6.41
C PHE A 418 -16.85 2.58 5.50
N ALA A 419 -16.32 2.61 4.29
CA ALA A 419 -16.93 3.26 3.14
C ALA A 419 -16.87 2.33 1.94
N ILE A 420 -17.85 2.44 1.04
CA ILE A 420 -17.85 1.80 -0.27
C ILE A 420 -17.98 2.86 -1.34
N ARG A 421 -17.19 2.74 -2.41
CA ARG A 421 -17.26 3.60 -3.58
C ARG A 421 -17.51 2.79 -4.84
N LYS A 422 -18.46 3.26 -5.66
CA LYS A 422 -18.73 2.74 -7.00
C LYS A 422 -18.97 3.90 -7.95
N GLY A 423 -18.11 4.04 -8.95
CA GLY A 423 -18.13 5.18 -9.85
C GLY A 423 -17.98 6.49 -9.08
N ASP A 424 -18.89 7.43 -9.32
CA ASP A 424 -18.86 8.75 -8.72
C ASP A 424 -19.39 8.79 -7.28
N PHE A 425 -20.10 7.75 -6.82
CA PHE A 425 -20.75 7.76 -5.50
C PHE A 425 -19.97 6.98 -4.46
N LYS A 426 -19.82 7.61 -3.27
CA LYS A 426 -19.22 7.03 -2.07
C LYS A 426 -20.20 7.05 -0.92
N PHE A 427 -20.45 5.89 -0.33
CA PHE A 427 -21.31 5.72 0.85
C PHE A 427 -20.44 5.40 2.07
N ILE A 428 -20.62 6.15 3.15
CA ILE A 428 -19.89 6.02 4.41
C ILE A 428 -20.83 5.52 5.49
N PHE A 429 -20.46 4.43 6.16
CA PHE A 429 -21.28 3.73 7.16
C PHE A 429 -21.14 4.29 8.58
N THR A 430 -20.87 5.57 8.72
CA THR A 430 -20.83 6.30 9.98
C THR A 430 -21.23 7.76 9.74
N ASN A 431 -21.62 8.46 10.80
CA ASN A 431 -21.95 9.89 10.75
C ASN A 431 -20.74 10.81 11.01
N ASP A 432 -19.57 10.24 11.26
CA ASP A 432 -18.33 10.94 11.59
C ASP A 432 -17.20 10.57 10.60
N SER A 433 -15.97 10.98 10.91
CA SER A 433 -14.82 10.70 10.07
C SER A 433 -14.23 9.29 10.24
N GLY A 434 -14.71 8.50 11.16
CA GLY A 434 -14.09 7.21 11.51
C GLY A 434 -12.67 7.32 12.07
N GLY A 435 -12.15 8.53 12.29
CA GLY A 435 -10.76 8.73 12.67
C GLY A 435 -10.45 10.12 13.25
N TRP A 436 -9.36 10.72 12.81
CA TRP A 436 -8.83 11.95 13.41
C TRP A 436 -9.36 13.24 12.79
N SER A 437 -9.95 13.16 11.61
CA SER A 437 -10.59 14.29 10.93
C SER A 437 -11.90 14.68 11.63
N TYR A 438 -12.41 15.87 11.30
CA TYR A 438 -13.71 16.34 11.78
C TYR A 438 -14.85 15.83 10.87
N PRO A 439 -16.01 15.40 11.42
CA PRO A 439 -16.37 15.19 12.84
C PRO A 439 -15.62 13.99 13.45
N ARG A 440 -15.25 14.08 14.73
CA ARG A 440 -14.48 13.03 15.39
C ARG A 440 -15.40 12.00 16.08
N PRO A 441 -15.12 10.70 15.96
CA PRO A 441 -16.00 9.65 16.49
C PRO A 441 -16.12 9.59 18.02
N TRP A 442 -15.19 10.23 18.75
CA TRP A 442 -15.17 10.29 20.21
C TRP A 442 -15.56 11.65 20.80
N SER A 443 -16.19 12.48 20.00
CA SER A 443 -16.65 13.82 20.38
C SER A 443 -18.14 13.98 20.11
N LYS A 444 -18.68 15.13 20.50
CA LYS A 444 -20.06 15.53 20.17
C LYS A 444 -20.24 16.07 18.75
N ASP A 445 -19.17 16.10 17.97
CA ASP A 445 -19.18 16.67 16.62
C ASP A 445 -20.18 16.00 15.67
N GLY A 446 -20.51 14.73 15.91
CA GLY A 446 -21.49 13.95 15.14
C GLY A 446 -22.94 14.03 15.66
N GLU A 447 -23.21 14.72 16.78
CA GLU A 447 -24.56 14.82 17.32
C GLU A 447 -25.50 15.55 16.35
N GLY A 448 -26.66 14.93 16.06
CA GLY A 448 -27.65 15.49 15.14
C GLY A 448 -27.35 15.29 13.64
N LEU A 449 -26.21 14.73 13.28
CA LEU A 449 -25.89 14.38 11.90
C LEU A 449 -26.64 13.12 11.46
N PRO A 450 -26.97 12.95 10.15
CA PRO A 450 -27.53 11.73 9.61
C PRO A 450 -26.67 10.51 9.92
N LYS A 451 -27.27 9.34 10.19
CA LYS A 451 -26.58 8.09 10.56
C LYS A 451 -25.48 7.68 9.58
N PHE A 452 -25.67 7.96 8.30
CA PHE A 452 -24.75 7.62 7.20
C PHE A 452 -24.46 8.86 6.34
N GLN A 453 -23.50 8.73 5.44
CA GLN A 453 -23.11 9.79 4.53
C GLN A 453 -23.06 9.25 3.09
N LEU A 454 -23.52 10.04 2.13
CA LEU A 454 -23.40 9.78 0.70
C LEU A 454 -22.82 11.01 0.01
N TYR A 455 -21.82 10.81 -0.83
CA TYR A 455 -21.20 11.90 -1.60
C TYR A 455 -21.14 11.53 -3.09
N ASN A 456 -21.25 12.54 -3.95
CA ASN A 456 -20.93 12.44 -5.37
C ASN A 456 -19.57 13.09 -5.60
N LEU A 457 -18.51 12.29 -5.69
CA LEU A 457 -17.13 12.75 -5.77
C LEU A 457 -16.79 13.47 -7.07
N LYS A 458 -17.59 13.31 -8.13
CA LYS A 458 -17.39 14.03 -9.39
C LYS A 458 -17.73 15.51 -9.26
N THR A 459 -18.77 15.83 -8.50
CA THR A 459 -19.24 17.21 -8.31
C THR A 459 -18.82 17.80 -6.98
N ASP A 460 -18.45 16.96 -6.01
CA ASP A 460 -18.06 17.33 -4.65
C ASP A 460 -16.87 16.45 -4.18
N PRO A 461 -15.68 16.62 -4.76
CA PRO A 461 -14.48 15.85 -4.38
C PRO A 461 -14.03 16.14 -2.92
N GLY A 462 -14.46 17.27 -2.36
CA GLY A 462 -14.20 17.67 -0.97
C GLY A 462 -15.18 17.09 0.04
N GLU A 463 -16.16 16.25 -0.38
CA GLU A 463 -17.13 15.58 0.51
C GLU A 463 -17.80 16.59 1.49
N THR A 464 -18.27 17.72 0.96
CA THR A 464 -18.82 18.84 1.75
C THR A 464 -20.32 18.75 1.94
N LYS A 465 -21.04 18.14 0.97
CA LYS A 465 -22.52 18.05 0.96
C LYS A 465 -22.98 16.61 1.10
N ASN A 466 -23.43 16.23 2.31
CA ASN A 466 -24.01 14.90 2.52
C ASN A 466 -25.36 14.77 1.78
N LEU A 467 -25.45 13.81 0.88
CA LEU A 467 -26.62 13.51 0.04
C LEU A 467 -27.45 12.32 0.56
N TYR A 468 -27.10 11.77 1.73
CA TYR A 468 -27.81 10.62 2.31
C TYR A 468 -29.31 10.89 2.44
N GLY A 469 -30.11 9.93 1.98
CA GLY A 469 -31.58 10.02 1.90
C GLY A 469 -32.11 10.59 0.57
N ASN A 470 -31.25 11.17 -0.28
CA ASN A 470 -31.69 11.79 -1.55
C ASN A 470 -31.65 10.82 -2.76
N PHE A 471 -30.91 9.71 -2.64
CA PHE A 471 -30.69 8.75 -3.73
C PHE A 471 -30.88 7.29 -3.27
N PRO A 472 -32.13 6.90 -2.87
CA PRO A 472 -32.39 5.60 -2.22
C PRO A 472 -31.98 4.38 -3.04
N GLU A 473 -32.08 4.42 -4.37
CA GLU A 473 -31.64 3.32 -5.23
C GLU A 473 -30.13 3.14 -5.25
N ILE A 474 -29.37 4.26 -5.30
CA ILE A 474 -27.90 4.24 -5.24
C ILE A 474 -27.44 3.75 -3.87
N GLU A 475 -28.05 4.25 -2.80
CA GLU A 475 -27.76 3.86 -1.42
C GLU A 475 -28.01 2.36 -1.22
N SER A 476 -29.18 1.84 -1.64
CA SER A 476 -29.51 0.42 -1.56
C SER A 476 -28.50 -0.44 -2.33
N ASN A 477 -28.14 -0.04 -3.55
CA ASN A 477 -27.15 -0.77 -4.36
C ASN A 477 -25.77 -0.83 -3.67
N LEU A 478 -25.28 0.28 -3.11
CA LEU A 478 -23.99 0.34 -2.42
C LEU A 478 -24.02 -0.50 -1.13
N ILE A 479 -25.09 -0.43 -0.37
CA ILE A 479 -25.31 -1.23 0.85
C ILE A 479 -25.31 -2.72 0.52
N ASP A 480 -26.02 -3.14 -0.54
CA ASP A 480 -26.09 -4.55 -0.95
C ASP A 480 -24.74 -5.08 -1.46
N LEU A 481 -23.99 -4.28 -2.21
CA LEU A 481 -22.63 -4.62 -2.61
C LEU A 481 -21.71 -4.80 -1.40
N PHE A 482 -21.79 -3.90 -0.42
CA PHE A 482 -21.02 -4.02 0.82
C PHE A 482 -21.40 -5.28 1.60
N LYS A 483 -22.71 -5.54 1.82
CA LYS A 483 -23.19 -6.75 2.48
C LYS A 483 -22.65 -8.02 1.80
N LYS A 484 -22.75 -8.09 0.46
CA LYS A 484 -22.22 -9.21 -0.33
C LYS A 484 -20.72 -9.37 -0.16
N ALA A 485 -19.95 -8.28 -0.20
CA ALA A 485 -18.50 -8.34 -0.01
C ALA A 485 -18.11 -8.91 1.37
N ILE A 486 -18.88 -8.57 2.42
CA ILE A 486 -18.66 -9.11 3.77
C ILE A 486 -19.02 -10.60 3.82
N THR A 487 -20.24 -10.97 3.39
CA THR A 487 -20.77 -12.34 3.52
C THR A 487 -20.05 -13.33 2.61
N ASN A 488 -19.66 -12.91 1.42
CA ASN A 488 -18.92 -13.76 0.48
C ASN A 488 -17.43 -13.87 0.84
N GLY A 489 -16.92 -13.07 1.77
CA GLY A 489 -15.49 -13.07 2.14
C GLY A 489 -14.55 -12.64 1.03
N ARG A 490 -15.08 -12.04 -0.06
CA ARG A 490 -14.35 -11.59 -1.25
C ARG A 490 -15.10 -10.51 -2.02
N THR A 491 -14.38 -9.78 -2.88
CA THR A 491 -14.95 -8.83 -3.86
C THR A 491 -14.76 -9.31 -5.31
N THR A 492 -13.82 -10.24 -5.55
CA THR A 492 -13.61 -10.91 -6.84
C THR A 492 -14.63 -12.02 -7.07
N VAL A 493 -14.67 -12.58 -8.28
CA VAL A 493 -15.47 -13.77 -8.62
C VAL A 493 -14.81 -15.01 -8.02
N GLY A 494 -15.59 -15.96 -7.52
CA GLY A 494 -15.13 -17.24 -6.96
C GLY A 494 -16.01 -17.74 -5.82
N ASN A 495 -15.59 -18.82 -5.15
CA ASN A 495 -16.33 -19.42 -4.04
C ASN A 495 -16.28 -18.52 -2.79
N ILE A 496 -17.27 -18.66 -1.92
CA ILE A 496 -17.35 -17.93 -0.65
C ILE A 496 -16.12 -18.24 0.21
N GLN A 497 -15.46 -17.19 0.69
CA GLN A 497 -14.30 -17.27 1.58
C GLN A 497 -14.67 -16.82 3.00
N LYS A 498 -13.91 -17.28 3.99
CA LYS A 498 -14.11 -16.89 5.39
C LYS A 498 -13.28 -15.65 5.73
N ASN A 499 -13.90 -14.71 6.44
CA ASN A 499 -13.16 -13.66 7.15
C ASN A 499 -12.57 -14.26 8.44
N ASP A 500 -11.35 -13.86 8.82
CA ASP A 500 -10.73 -14.31 10.05
C ASP A 500 -11.47 -13.69 11.25
N LEU A 501 -11.56 -14.43 12.33
CA LEU A 501 -12.10 -13.92 13.58
C LEU A 501 -11.15 -12.89 14.20
N ASN A 502 -11.67 -12.04 15.09
CA ASN A 502 -10.85 -11.17 15.92
C ASN A 502 -9.85 -11.99 16.74
N PHE A 503 -8.64 -11.49 16.88
CA PHE A 503 -7.62 -12.10 17.71
C PHE A 503 -6.78 -11.01 18.38
N PRO A 504 -6.60 -11.16 19.67
CA PRO A 504 -7.17 -12.08 20.64
C PRO A 504 -8.46 -11.57 21.27
N SER A 505 -9.15 -10.63 20.66
CA SER A 505 -10.39 -10.04 21.17
C SER A 505 -11.46 -11.12 21.43
N LYS A 506 -12.19 -10.94 22.52
CA LYS A 506 -13.39 -11.74 22.84
C LYS A 506 -14.65 -11.19 22.16
N GLU A 507 -14.57 -10.01 21.54
CA GLU A 507 -15.69 -9.41 20.83
C GLU A 507 -15.88 -10.06 19.45
N GLU A 508 -17.10 -10.45 19.15
CA GLU A 508 -17.45 -10.88 17.80
C GLU A 508 -17.34 -9.69 16.83
N TRP A 509 -16.53 -9.87 15.79
CA TRP A 509 -16.48 -8.89 14.71
C TRP A 509 -17.63 -9.16 13.73
N ASN A 510 -18.60 -8.29 13.72
CA ASN A 510 -19.69 -8.34 12.75
C ASN A 510 -19.97 -6.94 12.16
N PRO A 511 -19.38 -6.61 11.01
CA PRO A 511 -19.59 -5.30 10.38
C PRO A 511 -21.03 -5.08 9.93
N LEU A 512 -21.87 -6.14 9.87
CA LEU A 512 -23.29 -5.99 9.53
C LEU A 512 -24.13 -5.43 10.69
N LEU A 513 -23.58 -5.36 11.92
CA LEU A 513 -24.26 -4.70 13.05
C LEU A 513 -24.57 -3.22 12.81
N ILE A 514 -23.83 -2.56 11.91
CA ILE A 514 -24.11 -1.16 11.55
C ILE A 514 -25.50 -0.98 10.91
N PHE A 515 -26.14 -2.06 10.44
CA PHE A 515 -27.49 -2.03 9.87
C PHE A 515 -28.60 -2.34 10.90
N LYS A 516 -28.24 -2.69 12.13
CA LYS A 516 -29.18 -2.79 13.25
C LYS A 516 -29.38 -1.43 13.89
#